data_3284e30e0e317e7d9cbbf0339a8f0e65
#
_entry.id   3284e30e0e317e7d9cbbf0339a8f0e65
#
_cell.length_a   1.000
_cell.length_b   1.000
_cell.length_c   1.000
_cell.angle_alpha   90.00
_cell.angle_beta   90.00
_cell.angle_gamma   90.00
#
_symmetry.space_group_name_H-M   'P 1'
#
loop_
_entity.id
_entity.type
_entity.pdbx_description
1 polymer ?
#
loop_
_entity_poly.entity_id
_entity_poly.type
_entity_poly.pdbx_seq_one_letter_code
_entity_poly.pdbx_strand_id
1 'polypeptide(L)'
;LRRKISTIMRKFSVKLLSKEVQTPFVVTKVVVEEFLNKPIFHHTRPLEGQVGIVNGLAYTSFGGEILPIECNITEGTGQLIRTGNLGDVMKESMQIAFSYVQELAQKYGYGYEYFSKHNFHIHCPEGAVPKDGPSAGVALSLCLLSAITGIPVSSDVAMTGEVDLRGRSMPIGGLREKTLAAVREHMRLVLIPKENHNDYLELPDEVKNNVEIKEVESVEDVVKLAFVRMPEEKAVPEQKKEEKASD
;
A
#
# COMPACT_ATOMS: atom_id res chain seq x y z
N LEU A 1 14.21 -20.72 7.33
CA LEU A 1 13.89 -21.89 6.50
C LEU A 1 14.42 -23.18 7.12
N ARG A 2 15.76 -23.32 7.36
CA ARG A 2 16.40 -24.55 7.88
C ARG A 2 15.72 -25.13 9.13
N ARG A 3 15.38 -24.30 10.14
CA ARG A 3 14.70 -24.75 11.36
C ARG A 3 13.31 -25.35 11.08
N LYS A 4 12.55 -24.77 10.16
CA LYS A 4 11.22 -25.26 9.79
C LYS A 4 11.29 -26.59 9.04
N ILE A 5 12.24 -26.73 8.10
CA ILE A 5 12.51 -28.01 7.41
C ILE A 5 12.92 -29.09 8.46
N SER A 6 13.82 -28.78 9.37
CA SER A 6 14.21 -29.72 10.43
C SER A 6 13.03 -30.13 11.32
N THR A 7 12.08 -29.23 11.56
CA THR A 7 10.86 -29.57 12.33
C THR A 7 9.96 -30.51 11.54
N ILE A 8 9.78 -30.28 10.24
CA ILE A 8 9.01 -31.18 9.35
C ILE A 8 9.65 -32.57 9.36
N MET A 9 10.96 -32.65 9.16
CA MET A 9 11.69 -33.94 9.13
C MET A 9 11.55 -34.69 10.45
N ARG A 10 11.67 -34.04 11.60
CA ARG A 10 11.49 -34.70 12.92
C ARG A 10 10.06 -35.23 13.10
N LYS A 11 9.04 -34.42 12.77
CA LYS A 11 7.65 -34.87 12.87
C LYS A 11 7.34 -36.01 11.91
N PHE A 12 7.88 -35.96 10.69
CA PHE A 12 7.79 -37.07 9.73
C PHE A 12 8.42 -38.34 10.27
N SER A 13 9.64 -38.27 10.84
CA SER A 13 10.32 -39.43 11.42
C SER A 13 9.51 -40.08 12.56
N VAL A 14 8.87 -39.30 13.40
CA VAL A 14 7.98 -39.83 14.47
C VAL A 14 6.80 -40.56 13.85
N LYS A 15 6.09 -39.97 12.86
CA LYS A 15 4.95 -40.60 12.16
C LYS A 15 5.35 -41.86 11.38
N LEU A 16 6.58 -41.91 10.86
CA LEU A 16 7.11 -43.12 10.18
C LEU A 16 7.35 -44.24 11.17
N LEU A 17 7.91 -43.94 12.33
CA LEU A 17 8.14 -44.91 13.40
C LEU A 17 6.85 -45.45 14.00
N SER A 18 5.83 -44.62 14.14
CA SER A 18 4.47 -45.03 14.58
C SER A 18 3.65 -45.69 13.48
N LYS A 19 4.22 -45.89 12.27
CA LYS A 19 3.57 -46.51 11.11
C LYS A 19 2.32 -45.77 10.59
N GLU A 20 2.20 -44.48 10.90
CA GLU A 20 1.11 -43.62 10.42
C GLU A 20 1.32 -43.17 8.97
N VAL A 21 2.56 -43.19 8.49
CA VAL A 21 2.95 -42.81 7.13
C VAL A 21 3.94 -43.78 6.52
N GLN A 22 4.03 -43.81 5.19
CA GLN A 22 4.96 -44.69 4.45
C GLN A 22 5.88 -43.85 3.58
N THR A 23 6.99 -44.44 3.12
CA THR A 23 7.89 -43.84 2.12
C THR A 23 7.59 -44.41 0.72
N PRO A 24 7.70 -43.60 -0.36
CA PRO A 24 8.05 -42.18 -0.37
C PRO A 24 6.89 -41.31 0.15
N PHE A 25 7.21 -40.25 0.91
CA PHE A 25 6.22 -39.32 1.47
C PHE A 25 6.36 -37.93 0.83
N VAL A 26 5.27 -37.42 0.24
CA VAL A 26 5.23 -36.12 -0.41
C VAL A 26 4.80 -35.05 0.57
N VAL A 27 5.66 -34.05 0.76
CA VAL A 27 5.34 -32.90 1.63
C VAL A 27 4.57 -31.87 0.82
N THR A 28 3.26 -31.88 0.98
CA THR A 28 2.35 -30.89 0.37
C THR A 28 2.13 -29.69 1.28
N LYS A 29 1.46 -28.63 0.78
CA LYS A 29 1.08 -27.46 1.58
C LYS A 29 0.25 -27.87 2.80
N VAL A 30 -0.67 -28.79 2.67
CA VAL A 30 -1.50 -29.31 3.77
C VAL A 30 -0.63 -29.99 4.84
N VAL A 31 0.34 -30.78 4.43
CA VAL A 31 1.30 -31.44 5.36
C VAL A 31 2.18 -30.40 6.08
N VAL A 32 2.59 -29.34 5.37
CA VAL A 32 3.35 -28.24 5.98
C VAL A 32 2.52 -27.55 7.06
N GLU A 33 1.25 -27.26 6.79
CA GLU A 33 0.32 -26.64 7.75
C GLU A 33 0.06 -27.55 8.96
N GLU A 34 -0.12 -28.85 8.74
CA GLU A 34 -0.28 -29.83 9.82
C GLU A 34 0.98 -29.91 10.69
N PHE A 35 2.17 -29.94 10.09
CA PHE A 35 3.41 -30.16 10.82
C PHE A 35 3.95 -28.88 11.48
N LEU A 36 3.69 -27.72 10.92
CA LEU A 36 4.20 -26.44 11.41
C LEU A 36 3.15 -25.59 12.13
N ASN A 37 1.92 -26.10 12.25
CA ASN A 37 0.71 -25.38 12.65
C ASN A 37 0.27 -24.35 11.59
N LYS A 38 -0.91 -23.76 11.80
CA LYS A 38 -1.46 -22.73 10.89
C LYS A 38 -0.48 -21.54 10.75
N PRO A 39 -0.48 -20.87 9.61
CA PRO A 39 0.31 -19.64 9.43
C PRO A 39 0.08 -18.65 10.57
N ILE A 40 1.14 -18.06 11.08
CA ILE A 40 1.09 -17.06 12.16
C ILE A 40 0.49 -15.74 11.64
N PHE A 41 0.65 -15.50 10.35
CA PHE A 41 0.15 -14.28 9.69
C PHE A 41 -1.12 -14.61 8.93
N HIS A 42 -2.20 -13.91 9.27
CA HIS A 42 -3.44 -13.88 8.50
C HIS A 42 -3.41 -12.61 7.65
N HIS A 43 -3.31 -12.76 6.34
CA HIS A 43 -3.43 -11.62 5.44
C HIS A 43 -4.90 -11.19 5.44
N THR A 44 -5.15 -10.01 5.98
CA THR A 44 -6.48 -9.40 5.94
C THR A 44 -6.57 -8.62 4.64
N ARG A 45 -7.34 -9.11 3.68
CA ARG A 45 -7.64 -8.31 2.48
C ARG A 45 -8.47 -7.11 2.89
N PRO A 46 -8.19 -5.92 2.34
CA PRO A 46 -9.10 -4.79 2.45
C PRO A 46 -10.49 -5.17 1.93
N LEU A 47 -11.53 -4.72 2.61
CA LEU A 47 -12.90 -4.93 2.15
C LEU A 47 -13.13 -4.14 0.86
N GLU A 48 -13.80 -4.76 -0.12
CA GLU A 48 -14.14 -4.09 -1.37
C GLU A 48 -14.95 -2.81 -1.13
N GLY A 49 -14.62 -1.76 -1.88
CA GLY A 49 -15.39 -0.52 -1.89
C GLY A 49 -15.19 0.40 -0.69
N GLN A 50 -14.17 0.21 0.13
CA GLN A 50 -13.90 1.11 1.25
C GLN A 50 -13.13 2.35 0.80
N VAL A 51 -13.67 3.51 1.20
CA VAL A 51 -13.03 4.83 1.02
C VAL A 51 -11.88 4.97 1.99
N GLY A 52 -10.77 5.57 1.53
CA GLY A 52 -9.61 5.82 2.37
C GLY A 52 -8.80 4.57 2.72
N ILE A 53 -8.92 3.50 1.93
CA ILE A 53 -8.08 2.29 2.07
C ILE A 53 -7.37 1.98 0.77
N VAL A 54 -6.06 1.74 0.84
CA VAL A 54 -5.19 1.49 -0.32
C VAL A 54 -4.16 0.41 0.00
N ASN A 55 -3.82 -0.41 -0.98
CA ASN A 55 -2.78 -1.41 -0.88
C ASN A 55 -1.44 -0.86 -1.40
N GLY A 56 -0.56 -0.48 -0.50
CA GLY A 56 0.85 -0.29 -0.81
C GLY A 56 1.60 -1.61 -0.90
N LEU A 57 2.87 -1.55 -1.32
CA LEU A 57 3.78 -2.67 -1.37
C LEU A 57 5.02 -2.37 -0.54
N ALA A 58 5.35 -3.25 0.39
CA ALA A 58 6.53 -3.16 1.24
C ALA A 58 7.52 -4.29 0.94
N TYR A 59 8.78 -4.04 1.29
CA TYR A 59 9.86 -5.03 1.28
C TYR A 59 10.44 -5.17 2.68
N THR A 60 10.55 -6.40 3.14
CA THR A 60 11.09 -6.75 4.45
C THR A 60 12.22 -7.77 4.31
N SER A 61 12.96 -8.04 5.40
CA SER A 61 13.96 -9.11 5.43
C SER A 61 13.39 -10.52 5.15
N PHE A 62 12.07 -10.67 5.16
CA PHE A 62 11.37 -11.93 4.89
C PHE A 62 10.76 -11.97 3.48
N GLY A 63 10.87 -10.90 2.71
CA GLY A 63 10.33 -10.76 1.35
C GLY A 63 9.36 -9.58 1.21
N GLY A 64 8.62 -9.56 0.11
CA GLY A 64 7.61 -8.53 -0.12
C GLY A 64 6.32 -8.83 0.64
N GLU A 65 5.59 -7.76 0.97
CA GLU A 65 4.29 -7.80 1.65
C GLU A 65 3.36 -6.72 1.09
N ILE A 66 2.03 -6.98 1.14
CA ILE A 66 1.05 -5.92 0.97
C ILE A 66 1.08 -5.06 2.23
N LEU A 67 1.11 -3.76 2.04
CA LEU A 67 1.04 -2.76 3.10
C LEU A 67 -0.32 -2.04 3.01
N PRO A 68 -1.32 -2.46 3.78
CA PRO A 68 -2.57 -1.70 3.87
C PRO A 68 -2.30 -0.33 4.47
N ILE A 69 -2.91 0.69 3.89
CA ILE A 69 -2.86 2.07 4.36
C ILE A 69 -4.29 2.55 4.49
N GLU A 70 -4.62 3.10 5.64
CA GLU A 70 -5.95 3.59 5.97
C GLU A 70 -5.89 5.09 6.28
N CYS A 71 -6.87 5.85 5.81
CA CYS A 71 -7.04 7.26 6.14
C CYS A 71 -8.47 7.51 6.60
N ASN A 72 -8.60 8.14 7.78
CA ASN A 72 -9.87 8.65 8.29
C ASN A 72 -9.79 10.17 8.45
N ILE A 73 -10.89 10.85 8.14
CA ILE A 73 -11.01 12.31 8.25
C ILE A 73 -12.08 12.63 9.29
N THR A 74 -11.76 13.54 10.20
CA THR A 74 -12.68 14.02 11.25
C THR A 74 -12.66 15.55 11.28
N GLU A 75 -13.71 16.16 11.80
CA GLU A 75 -13.66 17.59 12.12
C GLU A 75 -12.49 17.90 13.05
N GLY A 76 -11.82 19.02 12.82
CA GLY A 76 -10.63 19.37 13.59
C GLY A 76 -9.96 20.68 13.19
N THR A 77 -8.66 20.72 13.31
CA THR A 77 -7.84 21.95 13.17
C THR A 77 -6.71 21.81 12.14
N GLY A 78 -6.83 20.90 11.18
CA GLY A 78 -5.83 20.72 10.12
C GLY A 78 -4.66 19.80 10.49
N GLN A 79 -4.80 18.96 11.52
CA GLN A 79 -3.71 18.10 11.97
C GLN A 79 -3.57 16.84 11.10
N LEU A 80 -2.31 16.49 10.80
CA LEU A 80 -1.95 15.20 10.23
C LEU A 80 -1.50 14.24 11.35
N ILE A 81 -2.34 13.27 11.69
CA ILE A 81 -2.06 12.24 12.69
C ILE A 81 -1.53 10.99 11.96
N ARG A 82 -0.46 10.41 12.49
CA ARG A 82 0.26 9.28 11.86
C ARG A 82 0.48 8.18 12.87
N THR A 83 0.01 6.97 12.57
CA THR A 83 0.15 5.79 13.45
C THR A 83 0.51 4.53 12.66
N GLY A 84 1.06 3.51 13.33
CA GLY A 84 1.42 2.22 12.72
C GLY A 84 2.88 1.82 12.90
N ASN A 85 3.56 2.31 13.97
CA ASN A 85 4.97 2.03 14.24
C ASN A 85 5.89 2.46 13.08
N LEU A 86 5.79 3.74 12.71
CA LEU A 86 6.42 4.34 11.54
C LEU A 86 7.79 4.91 11.87
N GLY A 87 8.79 4.60 11.05
CA GLY A 87 10.10 5.23 11.07
C GLY A 87 10.05 6.69 10.55
N ASP A 88 11.16 7.37 10.66
CA ASP A 88 11.19 8.81 10.35
C ASP A 88 11.11 9.10 8.85
N VAL A 89 11.70 8.25 7.99
CA VAL A 89 11.60 8.39 6.54
C VAL A 89 10.16 8.24 6.07
N MET A 90 9.42 7.28 6.64
CA MET A 90 8.01 7.10 6.28
C MET A 90 7.13 8.24 6.79
N LYS A 91 7.42 8.81 7.97
CA LYS A 91 6.72 10.00 8.48
C LYS A 91 6.95 11.22 7.58
N GLU A 92 8.17 11.39 7.08
CA GLU A 92 8.52 12.42 6.10
C GLU A 92 7.78 12.21 4.78
N SER A 93 7.77 10.98 4.26
CA SER A 93 7.02 10.62 3.05
C SER A 93 5.51 10.93 3.19
N MET A 94 4.92 10.65 4.37
CA MET A 94 3.53 11.02 4.66
C MET A 94 3.31 12.53 4.65
N GLN A 95 4.29 13.32 5.13
CA GLN A 95 4.20 14.78 5.12
C GLN A 95 4.26 15.33 3.69
N ILE A 96 5.15 14.77 2.85
CA ILE A 96 5.27 15.16 1.45
C ILE A 96 3.99 14.81 0.69
N ALA A 97 3.48 13.58 0.85
CA ALA A 97 2.23 13.15 0.25
C ALA A 97 1.04 14.03 0.66
N PHE A 98 0.95 14.39 1.94
CA PHE A 98 -0.10 15.29 2.44
C PHE A 98 -0.01 16.69 1.81
N SER A 99 1.20 17.27 1.75
CA SER A 99 1.41 18.59 1.14
C SER A 99 1.03 18.59 -0.35
N TYR A 100 1.41 17.55 -1.10
CA TYR A 100 1.03 17.41 -2.50
C TYR A 100 -0.49 17.24 -2.67
N VAL A 101 -1.11 16.41 -1.85
CA VAL A 101 -2.57 16.17 -1.93
C VAL A 101 -3.37 17.42 -1.59
N GLN A 102 -2.89 18.30 -0.72
CA GLN A 102 -3.52 19.60 -0.47
C GLN A 102 -3.59 20.47 -1.74
N GLU A 103 -2.59 20.39 -2.61
CA GLU A 103 -2.61 21.06 -3.91
C GLU A 103 -3.51 20.33 -4.91
N LEU A 104 -3.34 19.01 -5.04
CA LEU A 104 -4.12 18.22 -6.00
C LEU A 104 -5.62 18.26 -5.71
N ALA A 105 -6.04 18.21 -4.46
CA ALA A 105 -7.43 18.20 -4.05
C ALA A 105 -8.19 19.50 -4.43
N GLN A 106 -7.48 20.59 -4.67
CA GLN A 106 -8.09 21.83 -5.13
C GLN A 106 -8.77 21.66 -6.51
N LYS A 107 -8.25 20.79 -7.37
CA LYS A 107 -8.88 20.45 -8.66
C LYS A 107 -10.27 19.83 -8.49
N TYR A 108 -10.51 19.25 -7.32
CA TYR A 108 -11.78 18.59 -6.98
C TYR A 108 -12.65 19.41 -6.02
N GLY A 109 -12.31 20.69 -5.79
CA GLY A 109 -13.08 21.61 -4.96
C GLY A 109 -12.75 21.61 -3.47
N TYR A 110 -11.68 20.93 -3.05
CA TYR A 110 -11.23 20.89 -1.63
C TYR A 110 -10.05 21.84 -1.44
N GLY A 111 -10.36 23.10 -1.07
CA GLY A 111 -9.35 24.14 -0.83
C GLY A 111 -8.88 24.22 0.62
N TYR A 112 -8.12 25.26 0.94
CA TYR A 112 -7.53 25.49 2.24
C TYR A 112 -8.53 25.39 3.40
N GLU A 113 -9.74 25.92 3.22
CA GLU A 113 -10.78 25.90 4.27
C GLU A 113 -11.17 24.48 4.69
N TYR A 114 -11.22 23.55 3.73
CA TYR A 114 -11.48 22.15 4.04
C TYR A 114 -10.37 21.57 4.91
N PHE A 115 -9.12 21.74 4.53
CA PHE A 115 -7.97 21.22 5.28
C PHE A 115 -7.82 21.83 6.66
N SER A 116 -8.14 23.12 6.83
CA SER A 116 -8.03 23.81 8.12
C SER A 116 -9.11 23.39 9.13
N LYS A 117 -10.21 22.80 8.67
CA LYS A 117 -11.34 22.35 9.50
C LYS A 117 -11.41 20.85 9.74
N HIS A 118 -10.46 20.08 9.17
CA HIS A 118 -10.44 18.63 9.30
C HIS A 118 -9.08 18.13 9.75
N ASN A 119 -9.08 17.12 10.61
CA ASN A 119 -7.90 16.33 10.94
C ASN A 119 -7.85 15.09 10.05
N PHE A 120 -6.65 14.71 9.64
CA PHE A 120 -6.37 13.56 8.77
C PHE A 120 -5.58 12.52 9.56
N HIS A 121 -6.15 11.35 9.78
CA HIS A 121 -5.46 10.28 10.47
C HIS A 121 -5.08 9.17 9.49
N ILE A 122 -3.77 9.05 9.23
CA ILE A 122 -3.21 7.95 8.42
C ILE A 122 -2.72 6.85 9.36
N HIS A 123 -3.14 5.64 9.09
CA HIS A 123 -2.74 4.46 9.85
C HIS A 123 -2.21 3.36 8.92
N CYS A 124 -1.07 2.75 9.31
CA CYS A 124 -0.58 1.53 8.70
C CYS A 124 -0.75 0.40 9.71
N PRO A 125 -1.70 -0.53 9.52
CA PRO A 125 -1.96 -1.64 10.41
C PRO A 125 -0.74 -2.50 10.75
N GLU A 126 -0.87 -3.44 11.69
CA GLU A 126 0.21 -4.29 12.19
C GLU A 126 1.31 -3.49 12.94
N GLY A 127 0.90 -2.75 13.96
CA GLY A 127 1.79 -1.88 14.76
C GLY A 127 2.96 -2.61 15.47
N ALA A 128 2.95 -3.93 15.54
CA ALA A 128 4.06 -4.74 16.05
C ALA A 128 5.25 -4.80 15.08
N VAL A 129 5.03 -4.53 13.77
CA VAL A 129 6.05 -4.56 12.73
C VAL A 129 6.49 -3.12 12.43
N PRO A 130 7.78 -2.77 12.65
CA PRO A 130 8.30 -1.47 12.25
C PRO A 130 8.23 -1.28 10.74
N LYS A 131 7.78 -0.09 10.31
CA LYS A 131 7.65 0.27 8.89
C LYS A 131 8.42 1.55 8.63
N ASP A 132 9.32 1.51 7.65
CA ASP A 132 10.08 2.69 7.25
C ASP A 132 10.37 2.68 5.75
N GLY A 133 10.64 3.87 5.20
CA GLY A 133 11.00 4.05 3.80
C GLY A 133 10.05 4.97 3.02
N PRO A 134 10.52 5.54 1.90
CA PRO A 134 9.77 6.53 1.12
C PRO A 134 8.82 5.90 0.09
N SER A 135 8.95 4.61 -0.21
CA SER A 135 8.28 3.94 -1.35
C SER A 135 6.76 3.78 -1.23
N ALA A 136 6.16 4.24 -0.15
CA ALA A 136 4.71 4.28 0.04
C ALA A 136 4.06 5.62 -0.38
N GLY A 137 4.83 6.60 -0.84
CA GLY A 137 4.37 7.96 -1.12
C GLY A 137 3.19 8.03 -2.07
N VAL A 138 3.23 7.26 -3.15
CA VAL A 138 2.12 7.17 -4.12
C VAL A 138 0.85 6.60 -3.46
N ALA A 139 0.98 5.50 -2.71
CA ALA A 139 -0.15 4.87 -2.01
C ALA A 139 -0.73 5.79 -0.92
N LEU A 140 0.13 6.50 -0.18
CA LEU A 140 -0.28 7.50 0.80
C LEU A 140 -1.08 8.65 0.17
N SER A 141 -0.61 9.16 -0.97
CA SER A 141 -1.30 10.22 -1.72
C SER A 141 -2.68 9.78 -2.17
N LEU A 142 -2.77 8.56 -2.72
CA LEU A 142 -4.04 8.01 -3.19
C LEU A 142 -5.01 7.73 -2.04
N CYS A 143 -4.52 7.23 -0.92
CA CYS A 143 -5.30 6.97 0.28
C CYS A 143 -5.93 8.25 0.84
N LEU A 144 -5.15 9.32 0.95
CA LEU A 144 -5.61 10.65 1.34
C LEU A 144 -6.67 11.18 0.36
N LEU A 145 -6.40 11.12 -0.95
CA LEU A 145 -7.32 11.62 -1.95
C LEU A 145 -8.62 10.83 -1.98
N SER A 146 -8.56 9.51 -1.78
CA SER A 146 -9.75 8.66 -1.62
C SER A 146 -10.61 9.10 -0.43
N ALA A 147 -9.98 9.31 0.72
CA ALA A 147 -10.68 9.77 1.92
C ALA A 147 -11.32 11.17 1.74
N ILE A 148 -10.62 12.08 1.06
CA ILE A 148 -11.10 13.45 0.78
C ILE A 148 -12.28 13.45 -0.19
N THR A 149 -12.17 12.69 -1.28
CA THR A 149 -13.18 12.69 -2.36
C THR A 149 -14.37 11.77 -2.09
N GLY A 150 -14.24 10.87 -1.10
CA GLY A 150 -15.25 9.85 -0.83
C GLY A 150 -15.33 8.78 -1.93
N ILE A 151 -14.29 8.63 -2.74
CA ILE A 151 -14.26 7.66 -3.84
C ILE A 151 -13.33 6.49 -3.46
N PRO A 152 -13.82 5.24 -3.50
CA PRO A 152 -13.00 4.09 -3.20
C PRO A 152 -11.90 3.85 -4.23
N VAL A 153 -10.80 3.28 -3.78
CA VAL A 153 -9.77 2.66 -4.63
C VAL A 153 -10.10 1.17 -4.80
N SER A 154 -9.82 0.63 -5.97
CA SER A 154 -10.04 -0.78 -6.26
C SER A 154 -9.17 -1.66 -5.35
N SER A 155 -9.78 -2.63 -4.67
CA SER A 155 -9.11 -3.49 -3.69
C SER A 155 -8.13 -4.50 -4.31
N ASP A 156 -8.24 -4.74 -5.61
CA ASP A 156 -7.38 -5.62 -6.40
C ASP A 156 -6.19 -4.91 -7.05
N VAL A 157 -6.00 -3.62 -6.72
CA VAL A 157 -4.87 -2.81 -7.18
C VAL A 157 -3.89 -2.59 -6.02
N ALA A 158 -2.62 -2.87 -6.27
CA ALA A 158 -1.52 -2.51 -5.37
C ALA A 158 -0.57 -1.53 -6.06
N MET A 159 0.17 -0.75 -5.28
CA MET A 159 1.06 0.26 -5.81
C MET A 159 2.30 0.48 -4.95
N THR A 160 3.32 0.98 -5.59
CA THR A 160 4.54 1.45 -4.92
C THR A 160 5.13 2.62 -5.70
N GLY A 161 5.78 3.51 -5.00
CA GLY A 161 6.43 4.70 -5.58
C GLY A 161 6.73 5.70 -4.47
N GLU A 162 7.89 6.30 -4.50
CA GLU A 162 8.17 7.51 -3.76
C GLU A 162 7.46 8.68 -4.47
N VAL A 163 7.05 9.70 -3.74
CA VAL A 163 6.41 10.89 -4.30
C VAL A 163 7.18 12.14 -3.91
N ASP A 164 7.34 13.05 -4.86
CA ASP A 164 7.87 14.38 -4.59
C ASP A 164 6.73 15.42 -4.40
N LEU A 165 7.10 16.65 -4.05
CA LEU A 165 6.14 17.75 -3.83
C LEU A 165 5.37 18.17 -5.09
N ARG A 166 5.71 17.61 -6.26
CA ARG A 166 5.01 17.84 -7.54
C ARG A 166 4.17 16.66 -7.99
N GLY A 167 4.11 15.61 -7.16
CA GLY A 167 3.33 14.41 -7.45
C GLY A 167 3.95 13.45 -8.44
N ARG A 168 5.25 13.61 -8.75
CA ARG A 168 5.95 12.64 -9.60
C ARG A 168 6.18 11.34 -8.83
N SER A 169 5.98 10.23 -9.54
CA SER A 169 6.28 8.89 -9.02
C SER A 169 7.76 8.59 -9.21
N MET A 170 8.52 8.54 -8.13
CA MET A 170 9.96 8.34 -8.09
C MET A 170 10.32 6.86 -7.91
N PRO A 171 11.50 6.41 -8.39
CA PRO A 171 11.90 5.01 -8.40
C PRO A 171 12.08 4.43 -6.98
N ILE A 172 11.91 3.12 -6.88
CA ILE A 172 11.96 2.38 -5.60
C ILE A 172 12.86 1.16 -5.71
N GLY A 173 13.27 0.62 -4.56
CA GLY A 173 13.96 -0.65 -4.46
C GLY A 173 13.03 -1.84 -4.15
N GLY A 174 13.54 -3.07 -4.40
CA GLY A 174 12.85 -4.31 -4.05
C GLY A 174 11.61 -4.60 -4.92
N LEU A 175 11.61 -4.18 -6.19
CA LEU A 175 10.45 -4.36 -7.08
C LEU A 175 10.09 -5.85 -7.22
N ARG A 176 11.08 -6.73 -7.33
CA ARG A 176 10.87 -8.16 -7.46
C ARG A 176 10.10 -8.75 -6.29
N GLU A 177 10.51 -8.46 -5.08
CA GLU A 177 9.88 -8.97 -3.86
C GLU A 177 8.47 -8.41 -3.68
N LYS A 178 8.30 -7.12 -3.97
CA LYS A 178 7.00 -6.42 -3.92
C LYS A 178 6.01 -7.03 -4.91
N THR A 179 6.42 -7.27 -6.14
CA THR A 179 5.54 -7.86 -7.17
C THR A 179 5.22 -9.33 -6.90
N LEU A 180 6.17 -10.10 -6.35
CA LEU A 180 5.90 -11.46 -5.88
C LEU A 180 4.85 -11.48 -4.75
N ALA A 181 4.86 -10.49 -3.87
CA ALA A 181 3.81 -10.35 -2.85
C ALA A 181 2.44 -10.06 -3.50
N ALA A 182 2.39 -9.19 -4.49
CA ALA A 182 1.16 -8.90 -5.22
C ALA A 182 0.59 -10.15 -5.92
N VAL A 183 1.42 -10.98 -6.53
CA VAL A 183 1.01 -12.28 -7.10
C VAL A 183 0.46 -13.22 -6.02
N ARG A 184 1.15 -13.34 -4.88
CA ARG A 184 0.74 -14.20 -3.77
C ARG A 184 -0.62 -13.79 -3.20
N GLU A 185 -0.90 -12.50 -3.13
CA GLU A 185 -2.15 -11.94 -2.63
C GLU A 185 -3.22 -11.75 -3.75
N HIS A 186 -2.96 -12.29 -4.94
CA HIS A 186 -3.87 -12.28 -6.09
C HIS A 186 -4.32 -10.88 -6.52
N MET A 187 -3.41 -9.90 -6.49
CA MET A 187 -3.66 -8.58 -7.05
C MET A 187 -3.82 -8.69 -8.56
N ARG A 188 -4.80 -7.97 -9.11
CA ARG A 188 -5.01 -7.90 -10.57
C ARG A 188 -4.01 -6.95 -11.23
N LEU A 189 -3.73 -5.82 -10.57
CA LEU A 189 -2.91 -4.74 -11.13
C LEU A 189 -1.90 -4.24 -10.10
N VAL A 190 -0.66 -4.03 -10.56
CA VAL A 190 0.39 -3.34 -9.78
C VAL A 190 0.84 -2.10 -10.53
N LEU A 191 0.83 -0.96 -9.84
CA LEU A 191 1.32 0.32 -10.36
C LEU A 191 2.72 0.59 -9.81
N ILE A 192 3.65 0.84 -10.72
CA ILE A 192 5.07 1.05 -10.42
C ILE A 192 5.58 2.35 -11.07
N PRO A 193 6.62 2.99 -10.52
CA PRO A 193 7.23 4.14 -11.19
C PRO A 193 7.81 3.76 -12.56
N LYS A 194 7.63 4.63 -13.55
CA LYS A 194 8.19 4.45 -14.90
C LYS A 194 9.72 4.29 -14.88
N GLU A 195 10.39 4.96 -13.96
CA GLU A 195 11.84 4.86 -13.82
C GLU A 195 12.33 3.47 -13.34
N ASN A 196 11.42 2.61 -12.82
CA ASN A 196 11.71 1.20 -12.56
C ASN A 196 11.55 0.28 -13.80
N HIS A 197 11.49 0.84 -15.01
CA HIS A 197 11.35 0.05 -16.25
C HIS A 197 12.39 -1.07 -16.39
N ASN A 198 13.65 -0.80 -16.06
CA ASN A 198 14.69 -1.82 -16.15
C ASN A 198 14.47 -2.95 -15.14
N ASP A 199 14.07 -2.62 -13.90
CA ASP A 199 13.71 -3.64 -12.89
C ASP A 199 12.51 -4.47 -13.36
N TYR A 200 11.52 -3.84 -14.02
CA TYR A 200 10.37 -4.54 -14.60
C TYR A 200 10.79 -5.54 -15.69
N LEU A 201 11.73 -5.20 -16.54
CA LEU A 201 12.22 -6.12 -17.57
C LEU A 201 12.90 -7.37 -16.97
N GLU A 202 13.50 -7.24 -15.79
CA GLU A 202 14.17 -8.33 -15.07
C GLU A 202 13.24 -9.18 -14.20
N LEU A 203 11.95 -8.84 -14.11
CA LEU A 203 10.99 -9.62 -13.33
C LEU A 203 10.81 -11.03 -13.88
N PRO A 204 10.63 -12.03 -13.00
CA PRO A 204 10.36 -13.41 -13.41
C PRO A 204 9.07 -13.55 -14.22
N ASP A 205 9.02 -14.51 -15.12
CA ASP A 205 7.82 -14.85 -15.91
C ASP A 205 6.62 -15.17 -15.01
N GLU A 206 6.85 -15.77 -13.84
CA GLU A 206 5.82 -16.02 -12.83
C GLU A 206 5.08 -14.74 -12.44
N VAL A 207 5.79 -13.63 -12.30
CA VAL A 207 5.17 -12.33 -11.99
C VAL A 207 4.43 -11.79 -13.20
N LYS A 208 5.10 -11.72 -14.37
CA LYS A 208 4.55 -11.13 -15.60
C LYS A 208 3.29 -11.84 -16.10
N ASN A 209 3.18 -13.14 -15.82
CA ASN A 209 2.04 -13.96 -16.27
C ASN A 209 0.86 -13.96 -15.29
N ASN A 210 1.05 -13.50 -14.04
CA ASN A 210 0.02 -13.60 -12.99
C ASN A 210 -0.50 -12.26 -12.46
N VAL A 211 0.13 -11.14 -12.82
CA VAL A 211 -0.31 -9.80 -12.43
C VAL A 211 -0.05 -8.82 -13.56
N GLU A 212 -1.01 -7.95 -13.85
CA GLU A 212 -0.81 -6.82 -14.75
C GLU A 212 0.07 -5.77 -14.06
N ILE A 213 1.11 -5.28 -14.75
CA ILE A 213 1.99 -4.23 -14.23
C ILE A 213 1.89 -3.03 -15.16
N LYS A 214 1.61 -1.86 -14.59
CA LYS A 214 1.59 -0.58 -15.32
C LYS A 214 2.56 0.40 -14.71
N GLU A 215 3.32 1.03 -15.58
CA GLU A 215 4.22 2.11 -15.24
C GLU A 215 3.47 3.44 -15.17
N VAL A 216 3.78 4.25 -14.16
CA VAL A 216 3.16 5.55 -13.92
C VAL A 216 4.23 6.61 -13.70
N GLU A 217 3.99 7.82 -14.18
CA GLU A 217 4.88 8.97 -14.01
C GLU A 217 4.46 9.86 -12.84
N SER A 218 3.16 9.82 -12.48
CA SER A 218 2.59 10.71 -11.47
C SER A 218 1.48 10.06 -10.65
N VAL A 219 1.14 10.67 -9.54
CA VAL A 219 -0.04 10.30 -8.73
C VAL A 219 -1.34 10.47 -9.55
N GLU A 220 -1.41 11.44 -10.44
CA GLU A 220 -2.59 11.64 -11.31
C GLU A 220 -2.81 10.45 -12.26
N ASP A 221 -1.76 9.78 -12.72
CA ASP A 221 -1.88 8.56 -13.53
C ASP A 221 -2.41 7.40 -12.68
N VAL A 222 -1.95 7.32 -11.42
CA VAL A 222 -2.45 6.32 -10.46
C VAL A 222 -3.93 6.53 -10.16
N VAL A 223 -4.38 7.78 -10.00
CA VAL A 223 -5.80 8.13 -9.82
C VAL A 223 -6.66 7.57 -10.95
N LYS A 224 -6.23 7.75 -12.21
CA LYS A 224 -6.95 7.25 -13.40
C LYS A 224 -7.06 5.73 -13.45
N LEU A 225 -6.08 5.02 -12.91
CA LEU A 225 -5.97 3.56 -13.02
C LEU A 225 -6.54 2.80 -11.81
N ALA A 226 -6.56 3.43 -10.65
CA ALA A 226 -6.86 2.77 -9.39
C ALA A 226 -8.19 3.16 -8.76
N PHE A 227 -8.71 4.38 -9.02
CA PHE A 227 -10.03 4.74 -8.54
C PHE A 227 -11.14 3.98 -9.28
N VAL A 228 -12.21 3.60 -8.57
CA VAL A 228 -13.38 2.95 -9.17
C VAL A 228 -14.16 3.89 -10.09
N ARG A 229 -14.02 5.20 -9.91
CA ARG A 229 -14.51 6.27 -10.79
C ARG A 229 -13.68 7.53 -10.59
N MET A 230 -13.57 8.35 -11.63
CA MET A 230 -12.84 9.62 -11.54
C MET A 230 -13.55 10.61 -10.62
N PRO A 231 -12.81 11.36 -9.78
CA PRO A 231 -13.36 12.52 -9.08
C PRO A 231 -13.83 13.60 -10.08
N GLU A 232 -14.93 14.25 -9.76
CA GLU A 232 -15.40 15.39 -10.57
C GLU A 232 -14.52 16.61 -10.30
N GLU A 233 -14.02 17.24 -11.36
CA GLU A 233 -13.31 18.49 -11.23
C GLU A 233 -14.29 19.63 -10.88
N LYS A 234 -14.01 20.34 -9.81
CA LYS A 234 -14.82 21.45 -9.31
C LYS A 234 -13.92 22.64 -9.04
N ALA A 235 -14.26 23.81 -9.56
CA ALA A 235 -13.55 25.02 -9.19
C ALA A 235 -13.71 25.29 -7.68
N VAL A 236 -12.60 25.55 -7.01
CA VAL A 236 -12.65 26.07 -5.63
C VAL A 236 -13.30 27.46 -5.71
N PRO A 237 -14.32 27.75 -4.89
CA PRO A 237 -14.88 29.10 -4.83
C PRO A 237 -13.78 30.11 -4.51
N GLU A 238 -13.63 31.14 -5.35
CA GLU A 238 -12.68 32.21 -5.07
C GLU A 238 -13.00 32.83 -3.71
N GLN A 239 -12.04 32.79 -2.79
CA GLN A 239 -12.14 33.53 -1.53
C GLN A 239 -12.20 35.02 -1.88
N LYS A 240 -13.34 35.66 -1.62
CA LYS A 240 -13.40 37.13 -1.60
C LYS A 240 -12.34 37.58 -0.58
N LYS A 241 -11.28 38.24 -1.10
CA LYS A 241 -10.38 39.00 -0.26
C LYS A 241 -11.26 40.04 0.44
N GLU A 242 -11.48 39.86 1.75
CA GLU A 242 -11.99 40.98 2.57
C GLU A 242 -10.92 42.08 2.48
N GLU A 243 -11.23 43.12 1.70
CA GLU A 243 -10.51 44.37 1.76
C GLU A 243 -10.65 44.87 3.23
N LYS A 244 -9.55 44.77 3.96
CA LYS A 244 -9.44 45.51 5.20
C LYS A 244 -9.55 47.00 4.83
N ALA A 245 -10.74 47.53 4.99
CA ALA A 245 -10.93 48.96 5.05
C ALA A 245 -10.03 49.48 6.15
N SER A 246 -9.02 50.22 5.78
CA SER A 246 -8.19 51.03 6.66
C SER A 246 -9.00 52.28 6.99
N ASP A 247 -9.44 52.38 8.23
CA ASP A 247 -9.71 53.64 8.92
C ASP A 247 -8.51 54.04 9.78
#